data_931e667c3cfe9043cd009fa944766ecf
#
_entry.id   931e667c3cfe9043cd009fa944766ecf
#
_cell.length_a   1.000
_cell.length_b   1.000
_cell.length_c   1.000
_cell.angle_alpha   90.00
_cell.angle_beta   90.00
_cell.angle_gamma   90.00
#
_symmetry.space_group_name_H-M   'P 1'
#
loop_
_entity.id
_entity.type
_entity.pdbx_description
1 polymer ?
#
loop_
_entity_poly.entity_id
_entity_poly.type
_entity_poly.pdbx_seq_one_letter_code
_entity_poly.pdbx_strand_id
1 'polypeptide(L)'
;TGEEARLVGTGTLTRTYSGPSTLSAIQFMEDYVAALTAAGWTVQYPPAGKAASDSQIIAHYTKSGRDIWARLYYEYGANLSFTIADAGAENWAARFAKDCKVPLYGVFFDFNKATLKPESESVLNRALGLLQGNTEKVEVRGHTDSVGGDAANLALSEARAASVRTWLVGHGVDAARITSRGYGKTQPVADNATDAGRARNRRVELAKATCATR
;
A
#
# COMPACT_ATOMS: atom_id res chain seq x y z
N THR A 1 4.34 31.88 -8.82
CA THR A 1 4.40 31.47 -10.25
C THR A 1 4.43 29.97 -10.25
N GLY A 2 3.26 29.37 -10.54
CA GLY A 2 3.10 27.92 -10.53
C GLY A 2 3.76 27.31 -11.75
N GLU A 3 4.67 26.37 -11.53
CA GLU A 3 5.20 25.53 -12.58
C GLU A 3 4.22 24.44 -12.99
N GLU A 4 4.31 24.04 -14.26
CA GLU A 4 3.38 23.11 -14.91
C GLU A 4 3.24 21.78 -14.17
N ALA A 5 2.01 21.36 -14.00
CA ALA A 5 1.69 20.02 -13.54
C ALA A 5 2.08 19.00 -14.62
N ARG A 6 3.06 18.17 -14.33
CA ARG A 6 3.46 17.08 -15.21
C ARG A 6 2.72 15.80 -14.82
N LEU A 7 1.88 15.31 -15.71
CA LEU A 7 1.27 13.99 -15.56
C LEU A 7 2.35 12.92 -15.83
N VAL A 8 2.70 12.16 -14.81
CA VAL A 8 3.68 11.06 -14.92
C VAL A 8 2.94 9.74 -14.82
N GLY A 9 2.57 9.19 -15.98
CA GLY A 9 1.78 7.96 -16.07
C GLY A 9 0.28 8.19 -15.84
N THR A 10 -0.51 7.14 -16.00
CA THR A 10 -1.95 7.18 -15.75
C THR A 10 -2.22 7.31 -14.25
N GLY A 11 -2.71 8.47 -13.81
CA GLY A 11 -3.16 8.70 -12.44
C GLY A 11 -2.12 9.30 -11.48
N THR A 12 -0.94 9.71 -11.95
CA THR A 12 0.06 10.39 -11.12
C THR A 12 0.26 11.84 -11.57
N LEU A 13 0.16 12.78 -10.63
CA LEU A 13 0.42 14.20 -10.83
C LEU A 13 1.57 14.62 -9.92
N THR A 14 2.62 15.21 -10.50
CA THR A 14 3.71 15.83 -9.73
C THR A 14 3.72 17.33 -9.97
N ARG A 15 3.84 18.11 -8.89
CA ARG A 15 4.02 19.56 -8.91
C ARG A 15 5.20 19.94 -8.04
N THR A 16 6.01 20.86 -8.53
CA THR A 16 7.10 21.45 -7.75
C THR A 16 6.76 22.91 -7.46
N TYR A 17 7.04 23.35 -6.25
CA TYR A 17 6.82 24.72 -5.80
C TYR A 17 8.11 25.25 -5.18
N SER A 18 8.41 26.52 -5.41
CA SER A 18 9.44 27.22 -4.64
C SER A 18 8.78 27.85 -3.42
N GLY A 19 9.16 27.39 -2.25
CA GLY A 19 8.70 27.93 -0.96
C GLY A 19 9.53 29.14 -0.52
N PRO A 20 9.16 29.77 0.60
CA PRO A 20 9.97 30.81 1.21
C PRO A 20 11.31 30.23 1.67
N SER A 21 12.40 30.94 1.43
CA SER A 21 13.76 30.51 1.82
C SER A 21 13.97 30.32 3.31
N THR A 22 13.03 30.82 4.12
CA THR A 22 13.01 30.69 5.59
C THR A 22 12.34 29.43 6.10
N LEU A 23 11.64 28.66 5.24
CA LEU A 23 10.99 27.43 5.63
C LEU A 23 12.04 26.36 5.94
N SER A 24 12.08 25.88 7.17
CA SER A 24 12.92 24.74 7.52
C SER A 24 12.22 23.40 7.22
N ALA A 25 13.02 22.35 7.07
CA ALA A 25 12.46 21.00 6.88
C ALA A 25 11.58 20.57 8.07
N ILE A 26 11.95 20.94 9.29
CA ILE A 26 11.16 20.62 10.50
C ILE A 26 9.81 21.33 10.45
N GLN A 27 9.80 22.63 10.18
CA GLN A 27 8.56 23.41 10.09
C GLN A 27 7.67 22.89 8.97
N PHE A 28 8.25 22.56 7.80
CA PHE A 28 7.52 21.91 6.72
C PHE A 28 6.85 20.61 7.16
N MET A 29 7.58 19.76 7.88
CA MET A 29 7.03 18.48 8.34
C MET A 29 5.87 18.68 9.33
N GLU A 30 6.03 19.57 10.30
CA GLU A 30 5.01 19.85 11.31
C GLU A 30 3.73 20.43 10.67
N ASP A 31 3.86 21.45 9.84
CA ASP A 31 2.74 22.15 9.23
C ASP A 31 1.95 21.24 8.28
N TYR A 32 2.65 20.48 7.41
CA TYR A 32 1.98 19.64 6.45
C TYR A 32 1.42 18.34 7.04
N VAL A 33 2.06 17.75 8.04
CA VAL A 33 1.49 16.62 8.77
C VAL A 33 0.19 17.05 9.48
N ALA A 34 0.20 18.21 10.15
CA ALA A 34 -0.99 18.74 10.80
C ALA A 34 -2.12 19.05 9.79
N ALA A 35 -1.79 19.71 8.68
CA ALA A 35 -2.75 20.06 7.64
C ALA A 35 -3.36 18.82 6.95
N LEU A 36 -2.55 17.83 6.61
CA LEU A 36 -3.02 16.57 6.02
C LEU A 36 -3.94 15.83 6.98
N THR A 37 -3.54 15.71 8.25
CA THR A 37 -4.36 15.05 9.28
C THR A 37 -5.70 15.76 9.48
N ALA A 38 -5.70 17.09 9.57
CA ALA A 38 -6.92 17.89 9.68
C ALA A 38 -7.83 17.75 8.45
N ALA A 39 -7.25 17.54 7.26
CA ALA A 39 -7.98 17.29 6.02
C ALA A 39 -8.45 15.83 5.86
N GLY A 40 -8.24 14.97 6.85
CA GLY A 40 -8.68 13.58 6.86
C GLY A 40 -7.74 12.59 6.16
N TRP A 41 -6.49 12.98 5.91
CA TRP A 41 -5.47 12.08 5.39
C TRP A 41 -4.86 11.26 6.53
N THR A 42 -4.56 10.01 6.25
CA THR A 42 -3.75 9.17 7.14
C THR A 42 -2.28 9.32 6.77
N VAL A 43 -1.50 9.94 7.65
CA VAL A 43 -0.06 10.08 7.44
C VAL A 43 0.63 8.74 7.73
N GLN A 44 1.30 8.19 6.72
CA GLN A 44 1.98 6.90 6.78
C GLN A 44 3.48 7.06 7.12
N TYR A 45 4.06 8.20 6.74
CA TYR A 45 5.44 8.55 7.03
C TYR A 45 5.55 10.07 7.22
N PRO A 46 6.21 10.59 8.25
CA PRO A 46 6.87 9.81 9.32
C PRO A 46 5.87 9.02 10.17
N PRO A 47 6.29 7.91 10.78
CA PRO A 47 5.45 7.21 11.75
C PRO A 47 5.10 8.14 12.91
N ALA A 48 3.88 8.05 13.42
CA ALA A 48 3.42 8.86 14.53
C ALA A 48 4.41 8.84 15.70
N GLY A 49 4.85 10.02 16.17
CA GLY A 49 5.78 10.21 17.29
C GLY A 49 7.27 10.01 16.95
N LYS A 50 7.64 9.89 15.67
CA LYS A 50 9.06 9.88 15.24
C LYS A 50 9.36 11.07 14.34
N ALA A 51 10.53 11.70 14.57
CA ALA A 51 11.07 12.65 13.62
C ALA A 51 11.39 11.93 12.29
N ALA A 52 11.05 12.55 11.17
CA ALA A 52 11.44 12.02 9.87
C ALA A 52 12.96 12.12 9.71
N SER A 53 13.60 11.03 9.34
CA SER A 53 15.00 11.05 8.93
C SER A 53 15.18 11.70 7.56
N ASP A 54 14.12 11.69 6.76
CA ASP A 54 14.08 12.23 5.41
C ASP A 54 13.03 13.34 5.36
N SER A 55 13.31 14.41 4.66
CA SER A 55 12.41 15.56 4.50
C SER A 55 11.20 15.23 3.62
N GLN A 56 10.49 14.15 3.93
CA GLN A 56 9.32 13.69 3.15
C GLN A 56 8.15 13.29 4.03
N ILE A 57 6.95 13.48 3.49
CA ILE A 57 5.70 13.00 4.06
C ILE A 57 5.05 12.06 3.05
N ILE A 58 4.57 10.92 3.52
CA ILE A 58 3.73 10.02 2.74
C ILE A 58 2.38 9.95 3.43
N ALA A 59 1.33 10.27 2.73
CA ALA A 59 -0.02 10.28 3.25
C ALA A 59 -0.98 9.56 2.29
N HIS A 60 -2.04 9.03 2.86
CA HIS A 60 -3.06 8.27 2.17
C HIS A 60 -4.44 8.82 2.50
N TYR A 61 -5.30 8.92 1.50
CA TYR A 61 -6.66 9.41 1.64
C TYR A 61 -7.63 8.55 0.86
N THR A 62 -8.67 8.06 1.52
CA THR A 62 -9.73 7.28 0.88
C THR A 62 -11.04 8.04 0.95
N LYS A 63 -11.64 8.36 -0.19
CA LYS A 63 -12.95 8.99 -0.27
C LYS A 63 -13.71 8.51 -1.50
N SER A 64 -14.97 8.16 -1.31
CA SER A 64 -15.87 7.78 -2.41
C SER A 64 -15.31 6.66 -3.30
N GLY A 65 -14.61 5.69 -2.72
CA GLY A 65 -14.00 4.57 -3.43
C GLY A 65 -12.72 4.92 -4.20
N ARG A 66 -12.23 6.16 -4.08
CA ARG A 66 -10.92 6.56 -4.60
C ARG A 66 -9.85 6.38 -3.54
N ASP A 67 -8.73 5.88 -3.96
CA ASP A 67 -7.54 5.63 -3.16
C ASP A 67 -6.43 6.58 -3.65
N ILE A 68 -6.16 7.62 -2.86
CA ILE A 68 -5.27 8.71 -3.23
C ILE A 68 -4.05 8.67 -2.32
N TRP A 69 -2.89 8.60 -2.92
CA TRP A 69 -1.61 8.68 -2.22
C TRP A 69 -0.92 10.00 -2.52
N ALA A 70 -0.37 10.61 -1.51
CA ALA A 70 0.43 11.82 -1.63
C ALA A 70 1.83 11.58 -1.07
N ARG A 71 2.83 12.00 -1.82
CA ARG A 71 4.20 12.15 -1.35
C ARG A 71 4.56 13.63 -1.43
N LEU A 72 4.90 14.22 -0.30
CA LEU A 72 5.43 15.56 -0.20
C LEU A 72 6.91 15.42 0.13
N TYR A 73 7.75 16.12 -0.60
CA TYR A 73 9.19 16.09 -0.41
C TYR A 73 9.73 17.51 -0.34
N TYR A 74 10.52 17.80 0.68
CA TYR A 74 11.22 19.07 0.86
C TYR A 74 12.66 18.91 0.42
N GLU A 75 13.07 19.64 -0.60
CA GLU A 75 14.45 19.72 -1.07
C GLU A 75 15.16 20.93 -0.46
N TYR A 76 16.47 20.78 -0.24
CA TYR A 76 17.30 21.87 0.26
C TYR A 76 17.20 23.09 -0.67
N GLY A 77 16.97 24.29 -0.08
CA GLY A 77 16.75 25.51 -0.87
C GLY A 77 15.26 25.87 -1.08
N ALA A 78 14.36 25.30 -0.25
CA ALA A 78 12.94 25.61 -0.24
C ALA A 78 12.15 25.14 -1.47
N ASN A 79 12.65 24.14 -2.20
CA ASN A 79 11.87 23.48 -3.23
C ASN A 79 10.99 22.40 -2.62
N LEU A 80 9.71 22.44 -2.95
CA LEU A 80 8.70 21.51 -2.49
C LEU A 80 8.20 20.68 -3.66
N SER A 81 8.31 19.38 -3.58
CA SER A 81 7.75 18.47 -4.57
C SER A 81 6.53 17.76 -4.01
N PHE A 82 5.40 17.87 -4.69
CA PHE A 82 4.16 17.19 -4.39
C PHE A 82 3.88 16.18 -5.49
N THR A 83 3.87 14.91 -5.13
CA THR A 83 3.44 13.85 -6.04
C THR A 83 2.14 13.26 -5.51
N ILE A 84 1.08 13.35 -6.30
CA ILE A 84 -0.21 12.72 -6.00
C ILE A 84 -0.40 11.57 -6.98
N ALA A 85 -0.55 10.39 -6.46
CA ALA A 85 -0.97 9.22 -7.20
C ALA A 85 -2.42 8.95 -6.85
N ASP A 86 -3.32 9.23 -7.79
CA ASP A 86 -4.68 8.70 -7.72
C ASP A 86 -4.59 7.25 -8.17
N ALA A 87 -4.52 6.34 -7.21
CA ALA A 87 -4.59 4.91 -7.51
C ALA A 87 -5.93 4.59 -8.20
N GLY A 88 -6.80 5.61 -8.38
CA GLY A 88 -8.12 5.52 -8.97
C GLY A 88 -8.88 4.34 -8.37
N ALA A 89 -10.12 4.13 -8.51
CA ALA A 89 -10.61 2.78 -8.33
C ALA A 89 -9.90 1.91 -9.39
N GLU A 90 -8.63 1.48 -9.09
CA GLU A 90 -7.98 0.46 -9.92
C GLU A 90 -9.06 -0.58 -10.13
N ASN A 91 -9.50 -0.78 -11.36
CA ASN A 91 -10.59 -1.70 -11.60
C ASN A 91 -10.06 -3.10 -11.29
N TRP A 92 -10.09 -3.43 -9.99
CA TRP A 92 -9.59 -4.71 -9.51
C TRP A 92 -10.25 -5.88 -10.23
N ALA A 93 -11.49 -5.73 -10.66
CA ALA A 93 -12.17 -6.75 -11.45
C ALA A 93 -11.51 -6.90 -12.83
N ALA A 94 -11.22 -5.81 -13.52
CA ALA A 94 -10.52 -5.83 -14.81
C ALA A 94 -9.08 -6.35 -14.66
N ARG A 95 -8.37 -5.90 -13.62
CA ARG A 95 -7.00 -6.38 -13.33
C ARG A 95 -7.01 -7.86 -12.96
N PHE A 96 -7.91 -8.28 -12.09
CA PHE A 96 -8.05 -9.68 -11.68
C PHE A 96 -8.41 -10.58 -12.85
N ALA A 97 -9.23 -10.09 -13.80
CA ALA A 97 -9.53 -10.80 -15.03
C ALA A 97 -8.30 -10.94 -15.95
N LYS A 98 -7.54 -9.86 -16.10
CA LYS A 98 -6.38 -9.77 -17.02
C LYS A 98 -5.14 -10.44 -16.45
N ASP A 99 -4.75 -10.06 -15.22
CA ASP A 99 -3.45 -10.40 -14.63
C ASP A 99 -3.55 -11.61 -13.69
N CYS A 100 -4.76 -12.17 -13.51
CA CYS A 100 -5.06 -13.27 -12.61
C CYS A 100 -4.77 -13.00 -11.13
N LYS A 101 -4.35 -11.81 -10.77
CA LYS A 101 -4.03 -11.41 -9.40
C LYS A 101 -4.17 -9.92 -9.16
N VAL A 102 -4.43 -9.59 -7.90
CA VAL A 102 -4.49 -8.21 -7.40
C VAL A 102 -3.69 -8.11 -6.11
N PRO A 103 -2.67 -7.25 -6.03
CA PRO A 103 -1.99 -6.97 -4.78
C PRO A 103 -2.89 -6.11 -3.88
N LEU A 104 -2.98 -6.50 -2.62
CA LEU A 104 -3.74 -5.80 -1.59
C LEU A 104 -2.83 -4.80 -0.86
N TYR A 105 -2.31 -3.80 -1.59
CA TYR A 105 -1.54 -2.73 -0.95
C TYR A 105 -2.44 -1.96 0.02
N GLY A 106 -1.95 -1.75 1.24
CA GLY A 106 -2.73 -1.14 2.32
C GLY A 106 -3.30 -2.15 3.33
N VAL A 107 -2.99 -3.43 3.17
CA VAL A 107 -3.15 -4.40 4.26
C VAL A 107 -1.92 -4.30 5.17
N PHE A 108 -2.15 -3.87 6.40
CA PHE A 108 -1.11 -3.65 7.41
C PHE A 108 -1.21 -4.65 8.54
N PHE A 109 -0.05 -5.01 9.08
CA PHE A 109 0.09 -5.91 10.22
C PHE A 109 0.94 -5.25 11.30
N ASP A 110 0.79 -5.71 12.52
CA ASP A 110 1.75 -5.38 13.57
C ASP A 110 3.16 -5.84 13.19
N PHE A 111 4.15 -5.15 13.74
CA PHE A 111 5.54 -5.49 13.46
C PHE A 111 5.83 -6.95 13.82
N ASN A 112 6.35 -7.70 12.85
CA ASN A 112 6.67 -9.13 12.95
C ASN A 112 5.50 -10.03 13.41
N LYS A 113 4.24 -9.60 13.16
CA LYS A 113 3.02 -10.36 13.49
C LYS A 113 2.12 -10.51 12.26
N ALA A 114 1.09 -11.33 12.42
CA ALA A 114 0.03 -11.53 11.46
C ALA A 114 -1.30 -10.88 11.91
N THR A 115 -1.29 -10.10 12.99
CA THR A 115 -2.46 -9.35 13.47
C THR A 115 -2.76 -8.22 12.50
N LEU A 116 -3.95 -8.24 11.90
CA LEU A 116 -4.42 -7.17 11.01
C LEU A 116 -4.64 -5.88 11.80
N LYS A 117 -4.17 -4.78 11.25
CA LYS A 117 -4.46 -3.45 11.80
C LYS A 117 -5.80 -2.92 11.28
N PRO A 118 -6.50 -2.07 12.06
CA PRO A 118 -7.78 -1.48 11.66
C PRO A 118 -7.71 -0.74 10.32
N GLU A 119 -6.57 -0.12 10.01
CA GLU A 119 -6.36 0.64 8.76
C GLU A 119 -6.44 -0.24 7.51
N SER A 120 -6.35 -1.58 7.67
CA SER A 120 -6.51 -2.54 6.58
C SER A 120 -7.95 -2.69 6.10
N GLU A 121 -8.93 -2.27 6.89
CA GLU A 121 -10.35 -2.57 6.68
C GLU A 121 -10.87 -2.07 5.33
N SER A 122 -10.46 -0.90 4.88
CA SER A 122 -10.90 -0.35 3.59
C SER A 122 -10.46 -1.21 2.41
N VAL A 123 -9.22 -1.72 2.44
CA VAL A 123 -8.67 -2.60 1.41
C VAL A 123 -9.29 -3.98 1.48
N LEU A 124 -9.53 -4.50 2.67
CA LEU A 124 -10.18 -5.79 2.88
C LEU A 124 -11.64 -5.77 2.43
N ASN A 125 -12.39 -4.69 2.70
CA ASN A 125 -13.75 -4.50 2.20
C ASN A 125 -13.79 -4.43 0.67
N ARG A 126 -12.81 -3.79 0.05
CA ARG A 126 -12.68 -3.77 -1.42
C ARG A 126 -12.38 -5.15 -1.98
N ALA A 127 -11.52 -5.93 -1.32
CA ALA A 127 -11.25 -7.31 -1.68
C ALA A 127 -12.49 -8.20 -1.53
N LEU A 128 -13.26 -7.99 -0.47
CA LEU A 128 -14.55 -8.65 -0.25
C LEU A 128 -15.52 -8.36 -1.42
N GLY A 129 -15.67 -7.09 -1.80
CA GLY A 129 -16.53 -6.68 -2.93
C GLY A 129 -16.11 -7.33 -4.26
N LEU A 130 -14.80 -7.44 -4.52
CA LEU A 130 -14.28 -8.16 -5.68
C LEU A 130 -14.70 -9.63 -5.66
N LEU A 131 -14.59 -10.31 -4.51
CA LEU A 131 -14.91 -11.74 -4.39
C LEU A 131 -16.42 -12.02 -4.38
N GLN A 132 -17.24 -11.09 -3.91
CA GLN A 132 -18.69 -11.18 -3.99
C GLN A 132 -19.20 -10.97 -5.42
N GLY A 133 -18.51 -10.18 -6.22
CA GLY A 133 -18.83 -9.93 -7.62
C GLY A 133 -18.43 -11.04 -8.61
N ASN A 134 -17.83 -12.14 -8.12
CA ASN A 134 -17.42 -13.27 -8.96
C ASN A 134 -17.49 -14.61 -8.19
N THR A 135 -17.37 -15.72 -8.92
CA THR A 135 -17.42 -17.08 -8.37
C THR A 135 -16.06 -17.80 -8.42
N GLU A 136 -14.99 -17.09 -8.76
CA GLU A 136 -13.65 -17.66 -8.90
C GLU A 136 -13.14 -18.27 -7.60
N LYS A 137 -12.43 -19.38 -7.70
CA LYS A 137 -11.60 -19.89 -6.60
C LYS A 137 -10.32 -19.07 -6.51
N VAL A 138 -9.94 -18.66 -5.31
CA VAL A 138 -8.82 -17.75 -5.08
C VAL A 138 -7.85 -18.28 -4.05
N GLU A 139 -6.62 -17.85 -4.17
CA GLU A 139 -5.56 -18.04 -3.18
C GLU A 139 -5.12 -16.66 -2.65
N VAL A 140 -5.14 -16.50 -1.34
CA VAL A 140 -4.51 -15.38 -0.65
C VAL A 140 -3.02 -15.70 -0.52
N ARG A 141 -2.17 -14.88 -1.13
CA ARG A 141 -0.71 -15.06 -1.16
C ARG A 141 -0.02 -14.05 -0.27
N GLY A 142 0.78 -14.53 0.68
CA GLY A 142 1.60 -13.67 1.53
C GLY A 142 3.04 -13.63 1.05
N HIS A 143 3.65 -12.44 1.09
CA HIS A 143 5.04 -12.20 0.69
C HIS A 143 5.76 -11.33 1.71
N THR A 144 7.09 -11.50 1.80
CA THR A 144 7.98 -10.67 2.59
C THR A 144 9.03 -10.00 1.70
N ASP A 145 9.78 -9.08 2.27
CA ASP A 145 11.04 -8.63 1.68
C ASP A 145 12.17 -9.64 1.96
N SER A 146 13.38 -9.30 1.57
CA SER A 146 14.57 -10.16 1.72
C SER A 146 15.16 -10.19 3.12
N VAL A 147 14.68 -9.37 4.07
CA VAL A 147 15.24 -9.27 5.41
C VAL A 147 14.84 -10.48 6.25
N GLY A 148 15.79 -11.10 6.90
CA GLY A 148 15.57 -12.27 7.76
C GLY A 148 15.78 -13.63 7.07
N GLY A 149 15.64 -14.69 7.86
CA GLY A 149 15.82 -16.08 7.41
C GLY A 149 14.64 -16.60 6.59
N ASP A 150 14.88 -17.55 5.70
CA ASP A 150 13.88 -18.11 4.77
C ASP A 150 12.70 -18.74 5.50
N ALA A 151 12.99 -19.56 6.50
CA ALA A 151 11.94 -20.25 7.28
C ALA A 151 11.05 -19.25 8.05
N ALA A 152 11.64 -18.22 8.65
CA ALA A 152 10.89 -17.19 9.39
C ALA A 152 10.01 -16.37 8.43
N ASN A 153 10.55 -15.97 7.26
CA ASN A 153 9.80 -15.26 6.24
C ASN A 153 8.65 -16.09 5.67
N LEU A 154 8.88 -17.38 5.42
CA LEU A 154 7.84 -18.30 4.97
C LEU A 154 6.71 -18.38 6.00
N ALA A 155 7.05 -18.68 7.26
CA ALA A 155 6.07 -18.78 8.33
C ALA A 155 5.28 -17.48 8.56
N LEU A 156 5.96 -16.31 8.54
CA LEU A 156 5.31 -15.02 8.70
C LEU A 156 4.35 -14.71 7.55
N SER A 157 4.78 -14.98 6.31
CA SER A 157 3.94 -14.74 5.13
C SER A 157 2.72 -15.67 5.10
N GLU A 158 2.87 -16.93 5.53
CA GLU A 158 1.78 -17.88 5.67
C GLU A 158 0.75 -17.41 6.70
N ALA A 159 1.21 -17.02 7.89
CA ALA A 159 0.35 -16.51 8.95
C ALA A 159 -0.42 -15.27 8.51
N ARG A 160 0.22 -14.35 7.78
CA ARG A 160 -0.43 -13.14 7.24
C ARG A 160 -1.48 -13.45 6.18
N ALA A 161 -1.18 -14.35 5.26
CA ALA A 161 -2.16 -14.82 4.27
C ALA A 161 -3.37 -15.50 4.95
N ALA A 162 -3.13 -16.32 5.98
CA ALA A 162 -4.18 -16.97 6.75
C ALA A 162 -5.05 -15.95 7.49
N SER A 163 -4.49 -14.89 8.07
CA SER A 163 -5.26 -13.83 8.73
C SER A 163 -6.19 -13.10 7.76
N VAL A 164 -5.71 -12.76 6.56
CA VAL A 164 -6.55 -12.14 5.53
C VAL A 164 -7.65 -13.11 5.06
N ARG A 165 -7.33 -14.37 4.83
CA ARG A 165 -8.33 -15.39 4.51
C ARG A 165 -9.40 -15.50 5.60
N THR A 166 -8.98 -15.58 6.85
CA THR A 166 -9.90 -15.68 8.00
C THR A 166 -10.84 -14.48 8.06
N TRP A 167 -10.31 -13.28 7.85
CA TRP A 167 -11.11 -12.05 7.81
C TRP A 167 -12.16 -12.12 6.68
N LEU A 168 -11.75 -12.47 5.46
CA LEU A 168 -12.65 -12.55 4.29
C LEU A 168 -13.75 -13.62 4.49
N VAL A 169 -13.40 -14.78 5.03
CA VAL A 169 -14.39 -15.84 5.34
C VAL A 169 -15.36 -15.37 6.42
N GLY A 170 -14.87 -14.71 7.47
CA GLY A 170 -15.70 -14.15 8.53
C GLY A 170 -16.66 -13.05 8.04
N HIS A 171 -16.41 -12.45 6.85
CA HIS A 171 -17.26 -11.44 6.21
C HIS A 171 -18.05 -11.98 5.01
N GLY A 172 -18.17 -13.31 4.91
CA GLY A 172 -19.12 -13.94 3.98
C GLY A 172 -18.54 -14.50 2.68
N VAL A 173 -17.20 -14.57 2.54
CA VAL A 173 -16.60 -15.37 1.46
C VAL A 173 -16.70 -16.85 1.81
N ASP A 174 -17.21 -17.67 0.89
CA ASP A 174 -17.27 -19.12 1.08
C ASP A 174 -15.87 -19.70 1.28
N ALA A 175 -15.68 -20.40 2.41
CA ALA A 175 -14.40 -21.01 2.78
C ALA A 175 -13.89 -22.04 1.76
N ALA A 176 -14.81 -22.66 0.99
CA ALA A 176 -14.47 -23.62 -0.07
C ALA A 176 -13.87 -22.96 -1.33
N ARG A 177 -14.03 -21.63 -1.46
CA ARG A 177 -13.53 -20.84 -2.59
C ARG A 177 -12.18 -20.20 -2.33
N ILE A 178 -11.74 -20.15 -1.07
CA ILE A 178 -10.57 -19.35 -0.69
C ILE A 178 -9.54 -20.18 0.09
N THR A 179 -8.32 -20.22 -0.41
CA THR A 179 -7.16 -20.80 0.25
C THR A 179 -6.15 -19.72 0.63
N SER A 180 -5.16 -20.05 1.43
CA SER A 180 -4.06 -19.15 1.76
C SER A 180 -2.72 -19.86 1.65
N ARG A 181 -1.68 -19.14 1.24
CA ARG A 181 -0.30 -19.65 1.14
C ARG A 181 0.72 -18.54 1.37
N GLY A 182 1.79 -18.88 2.09
CA GLY A 182 2.99 -18.06 2.21
C GLY A 182 4.00 -18.38 1.12
N TYR A 183 4.66 -17.35 0.60
CA TYR A 183 5.74 -17.43 -0.37
C TYR A 183 7.06 -16.87 0.18
N GLY A 184 7.04 -16.31 1.41
CA GLY A 184 8.20 -15.66 1.99
C GLY A 184 8.79 -14.63 1.04
N LYS A 185 10.11 -14.65 0.88
CA LYS A 185 10.87 -13.73 0.02
C LYS A 185 11.12 -14.26 -1.40
N THR A 186 10.52 -15.39 -1.79
CA THR A 186 10.86 -16.10 -3.06
C THR A 186 10.30 -15.45 -4.31
N GLN A 187 9.31 -14.54 -4.17
CA GLN A 187 8.64 -13.90 -5.31
C GLN A 187 8.66 -12.36 -5.17
N PRO A 188 9.83 -11.72 -5.27
CA PRO A 188 9.91 -10.28 -5.21
C PRO A 188 9.28 -9.64 -6.46
N VAL A 189 8.63 -8.48 -6.29
CA VAL A 189 8.07 -7.65 -7.38
C VAL A 189 8.82 -6.33 -7.54
N ALA A 190 9.78 -6.06 -6.66
CA ALA A 190 10.63 -4.89 -6.69
C ALA A 190 12.00 -5.18 -6.11
N ASP A 191 12.96 -4.28 -6.34
CA ASP A 191 14.31 -4.41 -5.84
C ASP A 191 14.38 -4.36 -4.31
N ASN A 192 14.91 -5.40 -3.68
CA ASN A 192 15.10 -5.49 -2.24
C ASN A 192 16.25 -4.62 -1.70
N ALA A 193 17.09 -4.06 -2.54
CA ALA A 193 18.16 -3.16 -2.12
C ALA A 193 17.61 -1.82 -1.59
N THR A 194 16.44 -1.40 -2.06
CA THR A 194 15.81 -0.13 -1.65
C THR A 194 14.69 -0.35 -0.64
N ASP A 195 14.49 0.64 0.28
CA ASP A 195 13.37 0.60 1.23
C ASP A 195 12.01 0.62 0.53
N ALA A 196 11.90 1.39 -0.53
CA ALA A 196 10.69 1.46 -1.35
C ALA A 196 10.39 0.10 -2.04
N GLY A 197 11.41 -0.57 -2.53
CA GLY A 197 11.26 -1.91 -3.13
C GLY A 197 10.91 -2.96 -2.08
N ARG A 198 11.56 -2.96 -0.92
CA ARG A 198 11.20 -3.84 0.20
C ARG A 198 9.75 -3.61 0.65
N ALA A 199 9.30 -2.35 0.73
CA ALA A 199 7.91 -2.04 1.07
C ALA A 199 6.91 -2.63 0.07
N ARG A 200 7.23 -2.65 -1.23
CA ARG A 200 6.40 -3.29 -2.26
C ARG A 200 6.43 -4.82 -2.18
N ASN A 201 7.54 -5.39 -1.72
CA ASN A 201 7.66 -6.85 -1.56
C ASN A 201 6.87 -7.36 -0.35
N ARG A 202 6.76 -6.58 0.73
CA ARG A 202 5.91 -6.88 1.90
C ARG A 202 4.44 -6.67 1.54
N ARG A 203 3.81 -7.65 0.92
CA ARG A 203 2.45 -7.55 0.41
C ARG A 203 1.63 -8.82 0.61
N VAL A 204 0.34 -8.68 0.50
CA VAL A 204 -0.61 -9.78 0.29
C VAL A 204 -1.22 -9.61 -1.11
N GLU A 205 -1.49 -10.70 -1.80
CA GLU A 205 -2.17 -10.71 -3.10
C GLU A 205 -3.39 -11.64 -3.04
N LEU A 206 -4.46 -11.29 -3.76
CA LEU A 206 -5.48 -12.25 -4.18
C LEU A 206 -5.11 -12.76 -5.57
N ALA A 207 -5.06 -14.07 -5.75
CA ALA A 207 -4.77 -14.69 -7.05
C ALA A 207 -5.85 -15.71 -7.41
N LYS A 208 -6.19 -15.84 -8.69
CA LYS A 208 -7.05 -16.91 -9.15
C LYS A 208 -6.35 -18.26 -8.98
N ALA A 209 -7.03 -19.24 -8.42
CA ALA A 209 -6.47 -20.58 -8.28
C ALA A 209 -6.15 -21.23 -9.65
N THR A 210 -6.91 -20.89 -10.68
CA THR A 210 -6.74 -21.38 -12.05
C THR A 210 -5.50 -20.86 -12.75
N CYS A 211 -4.91 -19.75 -12.27
CA CYS A 211 -3.71 -19.13 -12.85
C CYS A 211 -2.43 -19.44 -12.04
N ALA A 212 -2.50 -20.34 -11.06
CA ALA A 212 -1.38 -20.67 -10.18
C ALA A 212 -0.22 -21.43 -10.88
N THR A 213 -0.38 -21.76 -12.15
CA THR A 213 0.52 -22.63 -12.93
C THR A 213 1.27 -21.93 -14.07
N ARG A 214 1.36 -20.57 -14.03
CA ARG A 214 2.21 -19.86 -15.01
C ARG A 214 3.32 -19.06 -14.35
#